data_0969b071e7e5b12af23cc04fe6846dd1
#
_entry.id   0969b071e7e5b12af23cc04fe6846dd1
#
_cell.length_a   1.000
_cell.length_b   1.000
_cell.length_c   1.000
_cell.angle_alpha   90.00
_cell.angle_beta   90.00
_cell.angle_gamma   90.00
#
_symmetry.space_group_name_H-M   'P 1'
#
loop_
_entity.id
_entity.type
_entity.pdbx_description
1 polymer ?
#
loop_
_entity_poly.entity_id
_entity_poly.type
_entity_poly.pdbx_seq_one_letter_code
_entity_poly.pdbx_strand_id
1 'polypeptide(L)'
;MIRAVVLACLLANPVFADTVVATRTIPARSLVGPDDLMLRDVNVVGGLSDPAIAIGQEARVALYAGRPIRAGDLSAPAIVERNQLIPLVYQHGGVSISTEGRALERAGAGDWIRVMNLSSRTSVTAQIRETGAAYVAN
;
A
#
# COMPACT_ATOMS: atom_id res chain seq x y z
N MET A 1 0.65 -44.11 -49.21
CA MET A 1 1.12 -43.73 -47.87
C MET A 1 0.58 -42.35 -47.52
N ILE A 2 -0.53 -42.30 -46.85
CA ILE A 2 -1.22 -41.05 -46.48
C ILE A 2 -0.72 -40.65 -45.08
N ARG A 3 0.10 -39.62 -45.00
CA ARG A 3 0.51 -39.03 -43.72
C ARG A 3 -0.64 -38.15 -43.18
N ALA A 4 -1.35 -38.66 -42.20
CA ALA A 4 -2.32 -37.88 -41.44
C ALA A 4 -1.58 -36.93 -40.52
N VAL A 5 -1.59 -35.64 -40.83
CA VAL A 5 -1.15 -34.57 -39.95
C VAL A 5 -2.33 -34.27 -39.00
N VAL A 6 -2.24 -34.76 -37.78
CA VAL A 6 -3.16 -34.39 -36.71
C VAL A 6 -2.78 -32.99 -36.23
N LEU A 7 -3.52 -31.99 -36.68
CA LEU A 7 -3.43 -30.62 -36.21
C LEU A 7 -4.13 -30.54 -34.83
N ALA A 8 -3.33 -30.67 -33.78
CA ALA A 8 -3.81 -30.44 -32.41
C ALA A 8 -4.09 -28.95 -32.24
N CYS A 9 -5.35 -28.54 -32.41
CA CYS A 9 -5.81 -27.22 -31.99
C CYS A 9 -5.72 -27.15 -30.44
N LEU A 10 -4.70 -26.48 -29.93
CA LEU A 10 -4.67 -26.02 -28.56
C LEU A 10 -5.82 -25.02 -28.41
N LEU A 11 -6.92 -25.47 -27.78
CA LEU A 11 -7.96 -24.58 -27.30
C LEU A 11 -7.36 -23.79 -26.15
N ALA A 12 -6.81 -22.62 -26.46
CA ALA A 12 -6.49 -21.60 -25.47
C ALA A 12 -7.83 -21.14 -24.88
N ASN A 13 -8.21 -21.69 -23.71
CA ASN A 13 -9.30 -21.14 -22.95
C ASN A 13 -8.89 -19.73 -22.55
N PRO A 14 -9.72 -18.69 -22.83
CA PRO A 14 -9.47 -17.36 -22.27
C PRO A 14 -9.52 -17.49 -20.77
N VAL A 15 -8.41 -17.29 -20.10
CA VAL A 15 -8.36 -17.13 -18.64
C VAL A 15 -9.03 -15.77 -18.37
N PHE A 16 -10.29 -15.78 -18.03
CA PHE A 16 -10.96 -14.59 -17.48
C PHE A 16 -10.33 -14.36 -16.12
N ALA A 17 -9.55 -13.31 -15.99
CA ALA A 17 -9.04 -12.87 -14.71
C ALA A 17 -10.13 -12.04 -14.03
N ASP A 18 -10.72 -12.58 -12.97
CA ASP A 18 -11.63 -11.83 -12.13
C ASP A 18 -10.91 -10.59 -11.58
N THR A 19 -11.64 -9.49 -11.50
CA THR A 19 -11.12 -8.24 -10.95
C THR A 19 -11.84 -7.89 -9.67
N VAL A 20 -11.07 -7.49 -8.65
CA VAL A 20 -11.60 -7.01 -7.37
C VAL A 20 -12.25 -5.63 -7.57
N VAL A 21 -13.49 -5.51 -7.16
CA VAL A 21 -14.26 -4.26 -7.18
C VAL A 21 -14.79 -3.93 -5.79
N ALA A 22 -14.99 -2.65 -5.51
CA ALA A 22 -15.60 -2.21 -4.26
C ALA A 22 -17.11 -2.50 -4.27
N THR A 23 -17.64 -3.06 -3.18
CA THR A 23 -19.09 -3.30 -3.00
C THR A 23 -19.85 -2.03 -2.66
N ARG A 24 -19.17 -1.12 -1.96
CA ARG A 24 -19.67 0.21 -1.55
C ARG A 24 -18.61 1.27 -1.76
N THR A 25 -18.97 2.52 -1.64
CA THR A 25 -17.99 3.61 -1.65
C THR A 25 -17.19 3.59 -0.34
N ILE A 26 -15.85 3.47 -0.48
CA ILE A 26 -14.89 3.50 0.63
C ILE A 26 -14.19 4.88 0.57
N PRO A 27 -14.33 5.71 1.61
CA PRO A 27 -13.63 6.99 1.66
C PRO A 27 -12.10 6.84 1.66
N ALA A 28 -11.38 7.84 1.16
CA ALA A 28 -9.94 7.90 1.32
C ALA A 28 -9.54 7.84 2.80
N ARG A 29 -8.42 7.21 3.11
CA ARG A 29 -7.89 6.99 4.46
C ARG A 29 -8.72 6.03 5.32
N SER A 30 -9.58 5.24 4.72
CA SER A 30 -10.30 4.17 5.40
C SER A 30 -9.66 2.82 5.13
N LEU A 31 -9.72 1.94 6.12
CA LEU A 31 -9.27 0.56 5.94
C LEU A 31 -10.28 -0.20 5.08
N VAL A 32 -9.75 -1.03 4.21
CA VAL A 32 -10.55 -1.92 3.35
C VAL A 32 -10.82 -3.22 4.09
N GLY A 33 -12.09 -3.52 4.32
CA GLY A 33 -12.54 -4.76 4.95
C GLY A 33 -12.88 -5.84 3.91
N PRO A 34 -13.05 -7.09 4.35
CA PRO A 34 -13.43 -8.20 3.48
C PRO A 34 -14.83 -7.99 2.86
N ASP A 35 -15.76 -7.38 3.58
CA ASP A 35 -17.13 -7.11 3.10
C ASP A 35 -17.20 -5.97 2.09
N ASP A 36 -16.13 -5.20 1.97
CA ASP A 36 -16.02 -4.07 1.04
C ASP A 36 -15.64 -4.48 -0.38
N LEU A 37 -15.32 -5.76 -0.58
CA LEU A 37 -14.75 -6.30 -1.79
C LEU A 37 -15.63 -7.39 -2.40
N MET A 38 -15.66 -7.43 -3.72
CA MET A 38 -16.24 -8.53 -4.48
C MET A 38 -15.42 -8.80 -5.74
N LEU A 39 -15.43 -10.04 -6.22
CA LEU A 39 -14.87 -10.40 -7.52
C LEU A 39 -15.92 -10.19 -8.60
N ARG A 40 -15.49 -9.61 -9.72
CA ARG A 40 -16.28 -9.52 -10.96
C ARG A 40 -15.51 -10.13 -12.11
N ASP A 41 -16.22 -10.88 -12.93
CA ASP A 41 -15.74 -11.43 -14.19
C ASP A 41 -15.59 -10.30 -15.23
N VAL A 42 -14.58 -9.46 -14.98
CA VAL A 42 -14.19 -8.34 -15.85
C VAL A 42 -12.67 -8.21 -15.81
N ASN A 43 -12.04 -8.31 -16.96
CA ASN A 43 -10.60 -8.10 -17.05
C ASN A 43 -10.29 -6.60 -17.18
N VAL A 44 -9.72 -6.00 -16.15
CA VAL A 44 -9.28 -4.60 -16.14
C VAL A 44 -7.77 -4.51 -15.97
N VAL A 45 -7.11 -3.89 -16.92
CA VAL A 45 -5.66 -3.70 -16.87
C VAL A 45 -5.26 -2.95 -15.60
N GLY A 46 -4.39 -3.58 -14.80
CA GLY A 46 -3.92 -3.04 -13.52
C GLY A 46 -4.90 -3.19 -12.36
N GLY A 47 -6.05 -3.84 -12.56
CA GLY A 47 -6.96 -4.24 -11.48
C GLY A 47 -6.38 -5.37 -10.64
N LEU A 48 -6.71 -5.39 -9.35
CA LEU A 48 -6.36 -6.51 -8.47
C LEU A 48 -7.21 -7.72 -8.81
N SER A 49 -6.60 -8.90 -8.83
CA SER A 49 -7.29 -10.18 -9.00
C SER A 49 -7.51 -10.94 -7.70
N ASP A 50 -6.79 -10.59 -6.64
CA ASP A 50 -6.87 -11.23 -5.34
C ASP A 50 -7.36 -10.22 -4.27
N PRO A 51 -8.55 -10.44 -3.68
CA PRO A 51 -9.06 -9.60 -2.60
C PRO A 51 -8.15 -9.57 -1.37
N ALA A 52 -7.39 -10.64 -1.10
CA ALA A 52 -6.51 -10.72 0.06
C ALA A 52 -5.43 -9.63 0.06
N ILE A 53 -5.03 -9.16 -1.10
CA ILE A 53 -4.05 -8.06 -1.24
C ILE A 53 -4.64 -6.73 -0.75
N ALA A 54 -5.94 -6.52 -0.89
CA ALA A 54 -6.60 -5.28 -0.52
C ALA A 54 -7.07 -5.26 0.94
N ILE A 55 -7.37 -6.42 1.51
CA ILE A 55 -7.87 -6.52 2.89
C ILE A 55 -6.81 -6.02 3.87
N GLY A 56 -7.22 -5.10 4.76
CA GLY A 56 -6.32 -4.51 5.76
C GLY A 56 -5.43 -3.38 5.24
N GLN A 57 -5.48 -3.09 3.93
CA GLN A 57 -4.85 -1.91 3.36
C GLN A 57 -5.71 -0.67 3.57
N GLU A 58 -5.09 0.49 3.46
CA GLU A 58 -5.78 1.77 3.52
C GLU A 58 -6.02 2.33 2.12
N ALA A 59 -7.21 2.83 1.86
CA ALA A 59 -7.55 3.49 0.62
C ALA A 59 -6.83 4.85 0.51
N ARG A 60 -5.95 5.03 -0.47
CA ARG A 60 -5.27 6.31 -0.73
C ARG A 60 -6.22 7.34 -1.33
N VAL A 61 -7.17 6.87 -2.11
CA VAL A 61 -8.21 7.66 -2.79
C VAL A 61 -9.58 7.07 -2.47
N ALA A 62 -10.64 7.83 -2.71
CA ALA A 62 -11.99 7.28 -2.57
C ALA A 62 -12.22 6.16 -3.61
N LEU A 63 -12.61 4.99 -3.15
CA LEU A 63 -12.96 3.84 -3.98
C LEU A 63 -14.47 3.82 -4.13
N TYR A 64 -14.95 3.94 -5.36
CA TYR A 64 -16.39 3.99 -5.62
C TYR A 64 -16.97 2.60 -5.86
N ALA A 65 -18.20 2.39 -5.39
CA ALA A 65 -18.92 1.14 -5.59
C ALA A 65 -18.92 0.69 -7.07
N GLY A 66 -18.63 -0.59 -7.30
CA GLY A 66 -18.60 -1.19 -8.63
C GLY A 66 -17.37 -0.86 -9.48
N ARG A 67 -16.46 -0.03 -8.99
CA ARG A 67 -15.21 0.26 -9.70
C ARG A 67 -14.09 -0.71 -9.33
N PRO A 68 -13.26 -1.10 -10.30
CA PRO A 68 -12.07 -1.91 -10.07
C PRO A 68 -11.09 -1.20 -9.13
N ILE A 69 -10.53 -1.98 -8.22
CA ILE A 69 -9.47 -1.51 -7.30
C ILE A 69 -8.12 -1.85 -7.90
N ARG A 70 -7.20 -0.89 -7.89
CA ARG A 70 -5.84 -1.05 -8.37
C ARG A 70 -4.86 -1.05 -7.20
N ALA A 71 -3.70 -1.67 -7.37
CA ALA A 71 -2.65 -1.66 -6.34
C ALA A 71 -2.23 -0.23 -5.94
N GLY A 72 -2.20 0.71 -6.89
CA GLY A 72 -1.86 2.11 -6.63
C GLY A 72 -2.90 2.90 -5.83
N ASP A 73 -4.13 2.37 -5.71
CA ASP A 73 -5.22 3.00 -4.93
C ASP A 73 -5.14 2.66 -3.44
N LEU A 74 -4.24 1.75 -3.07
CA LEU A 74 -4.06 1.21 -1.73
C LEU A 74 -2.67 1.56 -1.19
N SER A 75 -2.55 1.59 0.13
CA SER A 75 -1.29 1.74 0.85
C SER A 75 -1.33 1.01 2.19
N ALA A 76 -0.16 0.78 2.79
CA ALA A 76 -0.11 0.33 4.16
C ALA A 76 -0.86 1.32 5.07
N PRO A 77 -1.58 0.84 6.10
CA PRO A 77 -2.26 1.71 7.04
C PRO A 77 -1.29 2.68 7.69
N ALA A 78 -1.69 3.95 7.79
CA ALA A 78 -0.85 4.92 8.47
C ALA A 78 -0.83 4.64 9.98
N ILE A 79 0.37 4.69 10.54
CA ILE A 79 0.64 4.55 11.99
C ILE A 79 1.16 5.84 12.60
N VAL A 80 1.49 6.82 11.76
CA VAL A 80 1.94 8.16 12.16
C VAL A 80 1.10 9.20 11.45
N GLU A 81 0.56 10.14 12.21
CA GLU A 81 -0.20 11.27 11.68
C GLU A 81 0.68 12.52 11.53
N ARG A 82 0.28 13.41 10.61
CA ARG A 82 0.94 14.70 10.46
C ARG A 82 0.86 15.51 11.75
N ASN A 83 1.98 16.14 12.13
CA ASN A 83 2.20 16.88 13.38
C ASN A 83 2.28 16.02 14.65
N GLN A 84 2.22 14.71 14.53
CA GLN A 84 2.44 13.81 15.66
C GLN A 84 3.88 13.90 16.16
N LEU A 85 4.06 13.87 17.49
CA LEU A 85 5.36 13.72 18.12
C LEU A 85 5.75 12.25 18.15
N ILE A 86 6.94 11.96 17.63
CA ILE A 86 7.46 10.60 17.48
C ILE A 86 8.93 10.57 17.87
N PRO A 87 9.45 9.42 18.33
CA PRO A 87 10.87 9.24 18.52
C PRO A 87 11.61 9.36 17.19
N LEU A 88 12.66 10.20 17.15
CA LEU A 88 13.56 10.35 16.02
C LEU A 88 14.89 9.72 16.40
N VAL A 89 15.28 8.65 15.72
CA VAL A 89 16.45 7.84 16.03
C VAL A 89 17.49 7.98 14.93
N TYR A 90 18.70 8.32 15.33
CA TYR A 90 19.87 8.32 14.46
C TYR A 90 20.82 7.21 14.91
N GLN A 91 21.22 6.34 13.99
CA GLN A 91 22.16 5.25 14.25
C GLN A 91 23.32 5.30 13.27
N HIS A 92 24.53 5.41 13.78
CA HIS A 92 25.74 5.37 12.96
C HIS A 92 26.94 4.87 13.79
N GLY A 93 27.73 3.94 13.22
CA GLY A 93 28.99 3.47 13.82
C GLY A 93 28.87 2.93 15.25
N GLY A 94 27.75 2.25 15.60
CA GLY A 94 27.49 1.74 16.95
C GLY A 94 26.94 2.77 17.94
N VAL A 95 26.80 4.04 17.51
CA VAL A 95 26.17 5.10 18.31
C VAL A 95 24.71 5.20 17.94
N SER A 96 23.81 5.22 18.95
CA SER A 96 22.39 5.47 18.79
C SER A 96 21.99 6.71 19.58
N ILE A 97 21.43 7.69 18.89
CA ILE A 97 20.93 8.92 19.48
C ILE A 97 19.43 8.96 19.24
N SER A 98 18.68 9.18 20.31
CA SER A 98 17.23 9.36 20.22
C SER A 98 16.84 10.74 20.72
N THR A 99 15.96 11.39 19.98
CA THR A 99 15.38 12.69 20.32
C THR A 99 13.91 12.71 19.94
N GLU A 100 13.21 13.78 20.29
CA GLU A 100 11.82 13.94 19.90
C GLU A 100 11.75 14.69 18.56
N GLY A 101 10.96 14.13 17.63
CA GLY A 101 10.68 14.71 16.34
C GLY A 101 9.19 14.94 16.12
N ARG A 102 8.87 15.83 15.17
CA ARG A 102 7.51 16.06 14.72
C ARG A 102 7.37 15.58 13.28
N ALA A 103 6.48 14.62 13.03
CA ALA A 103 6.18 14.17 11.69
C ALA A 103 5.55 15.30 10.86
N LEU A 104 6.09 15.57 9.69
CA LEU A 104 5.57 16.59 8.79
C LEU A 104 4.56 16.03 7.79
N GLU A 105 4.47 14.71 7.71
CA GLU A 105 3.61 13.96 6.81
C GLU A 105 2.96 12.78 7.54
N ARG A 106 1.87 12.29 7.00
CA ARG A 106 1.21 11.06 7.43
C ARG A 106 1.94 9.86 6.81
N ALA A 107 2.13 8.77 7.57
CA ALA A 107 2.95 7.65 7.12
C ALA A 107 2.53 6.30 7.70
N GLY A 108 2.67 5.27 6.90
CA GLY A 108 2.65 3.88 7.33
C GLY A 108 4.04 3.35 7.69
N ALA A 109 4.09 2.09 8.14
CA ALA A 109 5.36 1.42 8.37
C ALA A 109 6.13 1.25 7.04
N GLY A 110 7.43 1.58 7.06
CA GLY A 110 8.31 1.52 5.89
C GLY A 110 8.36 2.80 5.06
N ASP A 111 7.43 3.75 5.26
CA ASP A 111 7.42 5.01 4.51
C ASP A 111 8.58 5.92 4.91
N TRP A 112 9.09 6.66 3.92
CA TRP A 112 10.08 7.71 4.11
C TRP A 112 9.37 9.05 4.16
N ILE A 113 9.53 9.78 5.28
CA ILE A 113 8.91 11.08 5.47
C ILE A 113 9.89 12.10 6.02
N ARG A 114 9.51 13.35 5.95
CA ARG A 114 10.22 14.41 6.62
C ARG A 114 9.76 14.53 8.07
N VAL A 115 10.74 14.57 8.97
CA VAL A 115 10.52 14.74 10.40
C VAL A 115 11.34 15.93 10.88
N MET A 116 10.72 16.85 11.60
CA MET A 116 11.41 17.98 12.22
C MET A 116 11.91 17.58 13.60
N ASN A 117 13.21 17.65 13.81
CA ASN A 117 13.80 17.52 15.14
C ASN A 117 13.42 18.72 16.00
N LEU A 118 12.80 18.49 17.14
CA LEU A 118 12.30 19.59 17.99
C LEU A 118 13.42 20.38 18.65
N SER A 119 14.53 19.75 18.96
CA SER A 119 15.66 20.41 19.64
C SER A 119 16.41 21.36 18.70
N SER A 120 16.73 20.92 17.49
CA SER A 120 17.48 21.71 16.51
C SER A 120 16.58 22.46 15.53
N ARG A 121 15.30 22.15 15.47
CA ARG A 121 14.31 22.65 14.48
C ARG A 121 14.70 22.35 13.03
N THR A 122 15.57 21.39 12.83
CA THR A 122 16.02 20.93 11.52
C THR A 122 15.12 19.79 11.03
N SER A 123 14.75 19.81 9.76
CA SER A 123 13.98 18.71 9.14
C SER A 123 14.95 17.71 8.51
N VAL A 124 14.72 16.44 8.80
CA VAL A 124 15.48 15.30 8.26
C VAL A 124 14.55 14.32 7.60
N THR A 125 15.05 13.54 6.65
CA THR A 125 14.31 12.42 6.07
C THR A 125 14.54 11.18 6.93
N ALA A 126 13.46 10.52 7.30
CA ALA A 126 13.51 9.33 8.15
C ALA A 126 12.49 8.29 7.71
N GLN A 127 12.82 7.03 7.93
CA GLN A 127 11.93 5.91 7.67
C GLN A 127 11.12 5.58 8.93
N ILE A 128 9.82 5.46 8.77
CA ILE A 128 8.92 5.04 9.85
C ILE A 128 9.01 3.53 10.02
N ARG A 129 9.27 3.09 11.24
CA ARG A 129 9.23 1.68 11.61
C ARG A 129 7.86 1.31 12.18
N GLU A 130 7.58 0.01 12.28
CA GLU A 130 6.31 -0.52 12.82
C GLU A 130 5.98 0.00 14.23
N THR A 131 7.00 0.38 15.00
CA THR A 131 6.86 0.98 16.34
C THR A 131 6.38 2.43 16.31
N GLY A 132 6.26 3.06 15.12
CA GLY A 132 5.97 4.49 14.97
C GLY A 132 7.19 5.40 15.16
N ALA A 133 8.38 4.86 15.42
CA ALA A 133 9.61 5.63 15.50
C ALA A 133 10.18 5.92 14.10
N ALA A 134 10.79 7.09 13.94
CA ALA A 134 11.44 7.53 12.72
C ALA A 134 12.96 7.30 12.80
N TYR A 135 13.52 6.58 11.84
CA TYR A 135 14.96 6.31 11.73
C TYR A 135 15.55 7.14 10.60
N VAL A 136 16.52 7.99 10.95
CA VAL A 136 17.16 8.89 9.98
C VAL A 136 17.95 8.07 8.95
N ALA A 137 17.86 8.48 7.68
CA ALA A 137 18.69 7.93 6.61
C ALA A 137 20.18 8.24 6.86
N ASN A 138 21.03 7.22 6.70
CA ASN A 138 22.49 7.37 6.72
C ASN A 138 23.01 7.75 5.35
#